data_f12f4347e3eb635bb14ebc797c4ce398
#
_entry.id   f12f4347e3eb635bb14ebc797c4ce398
#
_cell.length_a   1.000
_cell.length_b   1.000
_cell.length_c   1.000
_cell.angle_alpha   90.00
_cell.angle_beta   90.00
_cell.angle_gamma   90.00
#
_symmetry.space_group_name_H-M   'P 1'
#
loop_
_entity.id
_entity.type
_entity.pdbx_description
1 polymer ?
#
loop_
_entity_poly.entity_id
_entity_poly.type
_entity_poly.pdbx_seq_one_letter_code
_entity_poly.pdbx_strand_id
1 'polypeptide(L)'
;DRLCPKQKKIKMACEACEHKEWAKLTLDKIVAHLVGYKEDGSDVLGMYPLLPDGTCRFLVFDFDNHEKGAQETDFANTDNEWQDEVNALRRMCEINGIKPLVERSRSGRGAHVWIFFKKPIPASVARNFGFMLLDKGASSVNLKSFHYYDRMYPSQDMANSIGNLVALPLQGLALKSGNSAFIDDNWNAYPDQWDI
;
A
#
# COMPACT_ATOMS: atom_id res chain seq x y z
N ASP A 1 9.33 -13.54 5.80
CA ASP A 1 10.69 -13.98 6.17
C ASP A 1 11.08 -15.17 5.33
N ARG A 2 12.09 -15.00 4.51
CA ARG A 2 12.61 -16.03 3.64
C ARG A 2 13.81 -16.64 4.31
N LEU A 3 13.65 -17.79 4.87
CA LEU A 3 14.78 -18.66 5.17
C LEU A 3 15.22 -19.33 3.85
N CYS A 4 15.91 -18.59 2.99
CA CYS A 4 16.57 -19.21 1.85
C CYS A 4 18.01 -19.56 2.25
N PRO A 5 18.38 -20.84 2.29
CA PRO A 5 19.75 -21.25 2.64
C PRO A 5 20.84 -20.74 1.69
N LYS A 6 20.43 -20.21 0.52
CA LYS A 6 21.34 -19.74 -0.53
C LYS A 6 21.35 -18.21 -0.72
N GLN A 7 20.88 -17.43 0.24
CA GLN A 7 20.68 -15.98 0.13
C GLN A 7 21.96 -15.16 -0.14
N LYS A 8 23.13 -15.75 -0.12
CA LYS A 8 24.37 -14.96 -0.22
C LYS A 8 24.83 -14.62 -1.65
N LYS A 9 24.29 -15.20 -2.74
CA LYS A 9 24.87 -14.95 -4.08
C LYS A 9 23.98 -15.04 -5.32
N ILE A 10 22.70 -15.35 -5.26
CA ILE A 10 21.89 -15.49 -6.48
C ILE A 10 20.60 -14.68 -6.32
N LYS A 11 20.47 -13.61 -7.12
CA LYS A 11 19.18 -12.94 -7.36
C LYS A 11 18.27 -13.88 -8.18
N MET A 12 17.76 -14.92 -7.56
CA MET A 12 16.76 -15.78 -8.15
C MET A 12 15.38 -15.27 -7.73
N ALA A 13 14.46 -15.07 -8.67
CA ALA A 13 13.10 -14.75 -8.35
C ALA A 13 12.54 -15.81 -7.40
N CYS A 14 11.95 -15.40 -6.29
CA CYS A 14 11.48 -16.34 -5.27
C CYS A 14 10.36 -17.25 -5.77
N GLU A 15 9.69 -16.86 -6.84
CA GLU A 15 8.69 -17.65 -7.53
C GLU A 15 9.26 -18.93 -8.13
N ALA A 16 10.51 -18.87 -8.63
CA ALA A 16 11.21 -20.02 -9.25
C ALA A 16 12.13 -20.78 -8.26
N CYS A 17 12.12 -20.45 -6.97
CA CYS A 17 13.00 -21.09 -6.00
C CYS A 17 12.42 -22.43 -5.53
N GLU A 18 13.10 -23.53 -5.84
CA GLU A 18 12.72 -24.89 -5.41
C GLU A 18 12.81 -25.08 -3.88
N HIS A 19 13.55 -24.22 -3.20
CA HIS A 19 13.73 -24.24 -1.73
C HIS A 19 12.91 -23.18 -1.01
N LYS A 20 11.83 -22.70 -1.65
CA LYS A 20 10.96 -21.69 -1.09
C LYS A 20 10.14 -22.26 0.06
N GLU A 21 10.37 -21.75 1.26
CA GLU A 21 9.56 -22.03 2.44
C GLU A 21 8.77 -20.80 2.83
N TRP A 22 7.46 -20.99 3.08
CA TRP A 22 6.62 -19.93 3.60
C TRP A 22 6.69 -19.89 5.12
N ALA A 23 7.11 -18.74 5.63
CA ALA A 23 7.11 -18.54 7.07
C ALA A 23 5.63 -18.40 7.56
N LYS A 24 5.27 -19.20 8.58
CA LYS A 24 3.96 -19.05 9.22
C LYS A 24 3.81 -17.66 9.82
N LEU A 25 2.64 -17.07 9.66
CA LEU A 25 2.27 -15.87 10.41
C LEU A 25 2.07 -16.28 11.88
N THR A 26 2.83 -15.64 12.77
CA THR A 26 2.76 -15.85 14.21
C THR A 26 2.51 -14.54 14.92
N LEU A 27 2.02 -14.59 16.13
CA LEU A 27 1.79 -13.40 16.96
C LEU A 27 3.09 -12.58 17.12
N ASP A 28 4.22 -13.26 17.34
CA ASP A 28 5.52 -12.59 17.50
C ASP A 28 5.91 -11.75 16.28
N LYS A 29 5.56 -12.20 15.08
CA LYS A 29 5.80 -11.43 13.84
C LYS A 29 4.89 -10.22 13.74
N ILE A 30 3.64 -10.36 14.15
CA ILE A 30 2.69 -9.23 14.20
C ILE A 30 3.19 -8.20 15.22
N VAL A 31 3.58 -8.65 16.42
CA VAL A 31 4.14 -7.77 17.45
C VAL A 31 5.42 -7.11 16.94
N ALA A 32 6.32 -7.85 16.28
CA ALA A 32 7.54 -7.28 15.72
C ALA A 32 7.26 -6.16 14.72
N HIS A 33 6.27 -6.34 13.84
CA HIS A 33 5.83 -5.30 12.90
C HIS A 33 5.29 -4.07 13.61
N LEU A 34 4.39 -4.27 14.58
CA LEU A 34 3.73 -3.17 15.31
C LEU A 34 4.68 -2.41 16.25
N VAL A 35 5.74 -3.06 16.75
CA VAL A 35 6.73 -2.41 17.61
C VAL A 35 7.87 -1.80 16.79
N GLY A 36 8.27 -2.42 15.68
CA GLY A 36 9.34 -1.93 14.83
C GLY A 36 10.72 -2.08 15.48
N TYR A 37 11.17 -3.32 15.69
CA TYR A 37 12.45 -3.60 16.33
C TYR A 37 13.66 -3.44 15.41
N LYS A 38 13.45 -3.51 14.08
CA LYS A 38 14.55 -3.62 13.12
C LYS A 38 14.62 -2.43 12.18
N GLU A 39 15.73 -1.72 12.22
CA GLU A 39 15.99 -0.58 11.35
C GLU A 39 16.08 -0.96 9.86
N ASP A 40 16.50 -2.20 9.55
CA ASP A 40 16.56 -2.73 8.19
C ASP A 40 15.17 -3.06 7.60
N GLY A 41 14.09 -2.89 8.37
CA GLY A 41 12.73 -3.17 7.96
C GLY A 41 12.41 -4.64 7.75
N SER A 42 13.27 -5.57 8.22
CA SER A 42 13.05 -7.01 8.04
C SER A 42 11.89 -7.56 8.90
N ASP A 43 11.30 -6.74 9.75
CA ASP A 43 10.08 -7.03 10.53
C ASP A 43 8.80 -6.47 9.88
N VAL A 44 8.91 -5.79 8.75
CA VAL A 44 7.73 -5.32 8.00
C VAL A 44 6.95 -6.52 7.48
N LEU A 45 5.66 -6.57 7.81
CA LEU A 45 4.72 -7.52 7.24
C LEU A 45 4.08 -6.94 5.99
N GLY A 46 3.73 -7.83 5.08
CA GLY A 46 2.91 -7.50 3.93
C GLY A 46 1.87 -8.57 3.68
N MET A 47 0.85 -8.22 2.92
CA MET A 47 -0.28 -9.09 2.60
C MET A 47 -0.49 -9.17 1.09
N TYR A 48 -0.84 -10.37 0.63
CA TYR A 48 -1.31 -10.59 -0.74
C TYR A 48 -2.84 -10.39 -0.75
N PRO A 49 -3.35 -9.37 -1.43
CA PRO A 49 -4.79 -9.07 -1.42
C PRO A 49 -5.63 -10.05 -2.25
N LEU A 50 -5.02 -10.68 -3.26
CA LEU A 50 -5.69 -11.64 -4.12
C LEU A 50 -5.78 -13.02 -3.44
N LEU A 51 -7.00 -13.49 -3.23
CA LEU A 51 -7.27 -14.80 -2.67
C LEU A 51 -7.18 -15.89 -3.76
N PRO A 52 -6.95 -17.17 -3.37
CA PRO A 52 -6.81 -18.27 -4.33
C PRO A 52 -8.01 -18.48 -5.27
N ASP A 53 -9.21 -18.08 -4.84
CA ASP A 53 -10.46 -18.16 -5.62
C ASP A 53 -10.67 -16.95 -6.56
N GLY A 54 -9.69 -16.08 -6.72
CA GLY A 54 -9.76 -14.89 -7.57
C GLY A 54 -10.57 -13.74 -6.96
N THR A 55 -10.86 -13.79 -5.65
CA THR A 55 -11.53 -12.70 -4.94
C THR A 55 -10.56 -11.84 -4.13
N CYS A 56 -11.02 -10.68 -3.69
CA CYS A 56 -10.30 -9.82 -2.74
C CYS A 56 -11.27 -9.21 -1.73
N ARG A 57 -10.75 -8.79 -0.57
CA ARG A 57 -11.51 -8.13 0.49
C ARG A 57 -11.27 -6.64 0.57
N PHE A 58 -10.29 -6.15 -0.17
CA PHE A 58 -9.95 -4.73 -0.22
C PHE A 58 -9.24 -4.39 -1.53
N LEU A 59 -9.29 -3.12 -1.89
CA LEU A 59 -8.40 -2.47 -2.85
C LEU A 59 -7.42 -1.57 -2.12
N VAL A 60 -6.21 -1.45 -2.66
CA VAL A 60 -5.24 -0.44 -2.25
C VAL A 60 -4.71 0.25 -3.48
N PHE A 61 -4.74 1.57 -3.49
CA PHE A 61 -4.09 2.40 -4.50
C PHE A 61 -2.79 2.91 -3.92
N ASP A 62 -1.70 2.68 -4.62
CA ASP A 62 -0.35 3.06 -4.22
C ASP A 62 0.06 4.32 -4.98
N PHE A 63 0.30 5.38 -4.24
CA PHE A 63 0.84 6.64 -4.74
C PHE A 63 2.23 6.82 -4.17
N ASP A 64 3.22 6.96 -5.05
CA ASP A 64 4.61 7.09 -4.63
C ASP A 64 5.32 8.22 -5.40
N ASN A 65 5.97 9.08 -4.66
CA ASN A 65 6.84 10.11 -5.23
C ASN A 65 8.24 9.55 -5.45
N HIS A 66 8.45 8.96 -6.61
CA HIS A 66 9.71 8.35 -7.05
C HIS A 66 10.69 9.36 -7.64
N GLU A 67 10.71 10.61 -7.28
CA GLU A 67 11.73 11.52 -7.81
C GLU A 67 13.12 10.92 -7.60
N LYS A 68 13.65 10.37 -8.70
CA LYS A 68 14.94 9.73 -8.75
C LYS A 68 16.02 10.79 -8.52
N GLY A 69 16.62 10.79 -7.35
CA GLY A 69 17.78 11.62 -7.04
C GLY A 69 17.59 12.72 -6.00
N ALA A 70 16.41 12.91 -5.44
CA ALA A 70 16.25 13.78 -4.29
C ALA A 70 17.01 13.17 -3.09
N GLN A 71 18.08 13.82 -2.66
CA GLN A 71 18.71 13.51 -1.38
C GLN A 71 17.75 13.93 -0.26
N GLU A 72 17.80 13.24 0.89
CA GLU A 72 16.95 13.52 2.07
C GLU A 72 16.95 15.01 2.52
N THR A 73 17.85 15.81 1.99
CA THR A 73 17.99 17.25 2.30
C THR A 73 17.08 18.16 1.47
N ASP A 74 16.43 17.67 0.40
CA ASP A 74 15.64 18.49 -0.53
C ASP A 74 14.15 18.53 -0.19
N PHE A 75 13.74 18.06 1.01
CA PHE A 75 12.35 18.00 1.46
C PHE A 75 11.64 19.36 1.61
N ALA A 76 12.37 20.47 1.47
CA ALA A 76 11.79 21.80 1.67
C ALA A 76 11.08 22.37 0.42
N ASN A 77 11.14 21.69 -0.74
CA ASN A 77 10.64 22.24 -2.00
C ASN A 77 9.97 21.21 -2.93
N THR A 78 9.59 20.04 -2.44
CA THR A 78 8.79 19.11 -3.26
C THR A 78 7.34 19.56 -3.21
N ASP A 79 6.81 19.96 -4.34
CA ASP A 79 5.41 20.25 -4.54
C ASP A 79 4.58 19.09 -3.98
N ASN A 80 3.56 19.42 -3.18
CA ASN A 80 2.64 18.44 -2.58
C ASN A 80 1.66 17.86 -3.63
N GLU A 81 2.03 17.85 -4.90
CA GLU A 81 1.19 17.42 -6.02
C GLU A 81 0.68 15.99 -5.87
N TRP A 82 1.50 15.09 -5.31
CA TRP A 82 1.05 13.72 -5.05
C TRP A 82 -0.07 13.66 -3.99
N GLN A 83 -0.08 14.60 -3.04
CA GLN A 83 -1.15 14.72 -2.05
C GLN A 83 -2.44 15.21 -2.69
N ASP A 84 -2.34 16.08 -3.68
CA ASP A 84 -3.51 16.57 -4.44
C ASP A 84 -4.15 15.44 -5.24
N GLU A 85 -3.34 14.55 -5.84
CA GLU A 85 -3.83 13.37 -6.52
C GLU A 85 -4.54 12.38 -5.57
N VAL A 86 -3.94 12.11 -4.41
CA VAL A 86 -4.56 11.29 -3.37
C VAL A 86 -5.89 11.90 -2.90
N ASN A 87 -5.92 13.22 -2.67
CA ASN A 87 -7.14 13.95 -2.27
C ASN A 87 -8.21 13.91 -3.37
N ALA A 88 -7.83 13.95 -4.65
CA ALA A 88 -8.77 13.82 -5.76
C ALA A 88 -9.42 12.42 -5.77
N LEU A 89 -8.63 11.35 -5.55
CA LEU A 89 -9.17 9.99 -5.43
C LEU A 89 -10.05 9.84 -4.18
N ARG A 90 -9.61 10.37 -3.01
CA ARG A 90 -10.40 10.37 -1.77
C ARG A 90 -11.76 11.00 -2.00
N ARG A 91 -11.79 12.21 -2.55
CA ARG A 91 -13.03 12.93 -2.88
C ARG A 91 -13.92 12.15 -3.83
N MET A 92 -13.34 11.48 -4.83
CA MET A 92 -14.11 10.63 -5.74
C MET A 92 -14.74 9.43 -5.04
N CYS A 93 -14.05 8.82 -4.08
CA CYS A 93 -14.60 7.78 -3.22
C CYS A 93 -15.81 8.31 -2.43
N GLU A 94 -15.68 9.45 -1.78
CA GLU A 94 -16.72 10.08 -0.96
C GLU A 94 -17.97 10.43 -1.76
N ILE A 95 -17.81 11.01 -2.96
CA ILE A 95 -18.91 11.29 -3.88
C ILE A 95 -19.70 10.03 -4.24
N ASN A 96 -19.01 8.87 -4.29
CA ASN A 96 -19.64 7.57 -4.52
C ASN A 96 -20.07 6.85 -3.23
N GLY A 97 -20.12 7.55 -2.09
CA GLY A 97 -20.58 7.01 -0.80
C GLY A 97 -19.60 6.03 -0.14
N ILE A 98 -18.33 6.10 -0.50
CA ILE A 98 -17.26 5.25 0.05
C ILE A 98 -16.41 6.10 0.97
N LYS A 99 -16.17 5.61 2.19
CA LYS A 99 -15.18 6.19 3.10
C LYS A 99 -13.85 5.43 2.94
N PRO A 100 -12.87 5.96 2.16
CA PRO A 100 -11.57 5.33 2.06
C PRO A 100 -10.76 5.62 3.34
N LEU A 101 -9.83 4.73 3.67
CA LEU A 101 -8.80 5.02 4.65
C LEU A 101 -7.52 5.38 3.91
N VAL A 102 -6.90 6.48 4.26
CA VAL A 102 -5.63 6.91 3.67
C VAL A 102 -4.51 6.70 4.67
N GLU A 103 -3.52 5.94 4.27
CA GLU A 103 -2.29 5.69 5.03
C GLU A 103 -1.16 6.49 4.41
N ARG A 104 -0.42 7.27 5.21
CA ARG A 104 0.88 7.78 4.76
C ARG A 104 1.84 6.62 4.64
N SER A 105 2.50 6.48 3.50
CA SER A 105 3.43 5.38 3.25
C SER A 105 4.56 5.32 4.30
N ARG A 106 5.20 4.18 4.42
CA ARG A 106 6.31 3.97 5.36
C ARG A 106 7.48 4.93 5.12
N SER A 107 7.73 5.32 3.88
CA SER A 107 8.76 6.30 3.51
C SER A 107 8.37 7.75 3.83
N GLY A 108 7.07 8.03 4.03
CA GLY A 108 6.52 9.37 4.16
C GLY A 108 6.38 10.14 2.85
N ARG A 109 6.80 9.56 1.71
CA ARG A 109 6.81 10.19 0.39
C ARG A 109 5.71 9.71 -0.54
N GLY A 110 4.66 9.15 -0.01
CA GLY A 110 3.52 8.64 -0.75
C GLY A 110 2.40 8.21 0.19
N ALA A 111 1.37 7.60 -0.36
CA ALA A 111 0.23 7.13 0.40
C ALA A 111 -0.37 5.86 -0.21
N HIS A 112 -1.01 5.09 0.65
CA HIS A 112 -1.90 4.01 0.27
C HIS A 112 -3.35 4.44 0.54
N VAL A 113 -4.21 4.35 -0.47
CA VAL A 113 -5.65 4.59 -0.30
C VAL A 113 -6.35 3.24 -0.26
N TRP A 114 -6.94 2.91 0.89
CA TRP A 114 -7.56 1.62 1.18
C TRP A 114 -9.08 1.69 1.06
N ILE A 115 -9.68 0.73 0.34
CA ILE A 115 -11.12 0.52 0.27
C ILE A 115 -11.42 -0.92 0.70
N PHE A 116 -12.15 -1.09 1.79
CA PHE A 116 -12.51 -2.40 2.33
C PHE A 116 -13.90 -2.84 1.89
N PHE A 117 -14.05 -4.11 1.56
CA PHE A 117 -15.32 -4.71 1.18
C PHE A 117 -15.90 -5.56 2.33
N LYS A 118 -17.21 -5.42 2.59
CA LYS A 118 -17.90 -6.23 3.61
C LYS A 118 -17.81 -7.73 3.35
N LYS A 119 -17.73 -8.13 2.08
CA LYS A 119 -17.59 -9.52 1.62
C LYS A 119 -16.51 -9.59 0.55
N PRO A 120 -15.87 -10.76 0.35
CA PRO A 120 -15.01 -10.95 -0.81
C PRO A 120 -15.79 -10.68 -2.11
N ILE A 121 -15.16 -9.99 -3.04
CA ILE A 121 -15.70 -9.76 -4.38
C ILE A 121 -14.67 -10.19 -5.42
N PRO A 122 -15.07 -10.52 -6.64
CA PRO A 122 -14.12 -10.84 -7.70
C PRO A 122 -13.09 -9.72 -7.89
N ALA A 123 -11.81 -10.05 -7.95
CA ALA A 123 -10.74 -9.07 -8.09
C ALA A 123 -10.89 -8.24 -9.38
N SER A 124 -11.38 -8.84 -10.47
CA SER A 124 -11.69 -8.13 -11.71
C SER A 124 -12.73 -7.03 -11.52
N VAL A 125 -13.79 -7.30 -10.75
CA VAL A 125 -14.82 -6.30 -10.43
C VAL A 125 -14.26 -5.18 -9.58
N ALA A 126 -13.49 -5.53 -8.53
CA ALA A 126 -12.83 -4.56 -7.67
C ALA A 126 -11.89 -3.65 -8.47
N ARG A 127 -11.06 -4.23 -9.34
CA ARG A 127 -10.09 -3.49 -10.16
C ARG A 127 -10.78 -2.58 -11.19
N ASN A 128 -11.80 -3.07 -11.88
CA ASN A 128 -12.58 -2.24 -12.81
C ASN A 128 -13.22 -1.05 -12.10
N PHE A 129 -13.74 -1.28 -10.90
CA PHE A 129 -14.25 -0.20 -10.05
C PHE A 129 -13.15 0.77 -9.65
N GLY A 130 -11.97 0.27 -9.26
CA GLY A 130 -10.81 1.11 -8.94
C GLY A 130 -10.34 1.95 -10.12
N PHE A 131 -10.26 1.41 -11.33
CA PHE A 131 -9.91 2.17 -12.53
C PHE A 131 -10.95 3.25 -12.84
N MET A 132 -12.24 2.96 -12.65
CA MET A 132 -13.29 3.99 -12.79
C MET A 132 -13.09 5.15 -11.79
N LEU A 133 -12.72 4.86 -10.55
CA LEU A 133 -12.45 5.91 -9.55
C LEU A 133 -11.23 6.75 -9.93
N LEU A 134 -10.16 6.12 -10.43
CA LEU A 134 -8.97 6.83 -10.90
C LEU A 134 -9.29 7.73 -12.09
N ASP A 135 -9.97 7.23 -13.10
CA ASP A 135 -10.33 7.99 -14.30
C ASP A 135 -11.20 9.21 -13.97
N LYS A 136 -12.25 9.02 -13.17
CA LYS A 136 -13.11 10.10 -12.71
C LYS A 136 -12.39 11.07 -11.78
N GLY A 137 -11.51 10.58 -10.91
CA GLY A 137 -10.70 11.38 -10.01
C GLY A 137 -9.74 12.28 -10.78
N ALA A 138 -9.00 11.75 -11.75
CA ALA A 138 -8.11 12.53 -12.61
C ALA A 138 -8.88 13.59 -13.41
N SER A 139 -10.01 13.20 -14.00
CA SER A 139 -10.88 14.12 -14.74
C SER A 139 -11.40 15.27 -13.87
N SER A 140 -11.67 15.03 -12.59
CA SER A 140 -12.17 16.03 -11.66
C SER A 140 -11.19 17.18 -11.38
N VAL A 141 -9.89 16.93 -11.59
CA VAL A 141 -8.78 17.90 -11.42
C VAL A 141 -8.11 18.25 -12.75
N ASN A 142 -8.78 17.98 -13.88
CA ASN A 142 -8.31 18.24 -15.24
C ASN A 142 -6.97 17.57 -15.61
N LEU A 143 -6.67 16.41 -15.00
CA LEU A 143 -5.54 15.58 -15.36
C LEU A 143 -5.96 14.51 -16.38
N LYS A 144 -5.05 14.13 -17.27
CA LYS A 144 -5.25 12.97 -18.16
C LYS A 144 -5.16 11.66 -17.38
N SER A 145 -4.27 11.61 -16.39
CA SER A 145 -4.06 10.49 -15.47
C SER A 145 -3.31 11.01 -14.25
N PHE A 146 -3.30 10.24 -13.19
CA PHE A 146 -2.48 10.53 -12.02
C PHE A 146 -1.00 10.23 -12.31
N HIS A 147 -0.12 11.17 -12.00
CA HIS A 147 1.32 11.06 -12.23
C HIS A 147 2.01 10.21 -11.15
N TYR A 148 1.57 10.36 -9.90
CA TYR A 148 2.14 9.68 -8.75
C TYR A 148 1.49 8.33 -8.43
N TYR A 149 0.43 7.95 -9.15
CA TYR A 149 -0.16 6.63 -9.05
C TYR A 149 0.79 5.58 -9.63
N ASP A 150 1.29 4.66 -8.78
CA ASP A 150 2.16 3.56 -9.22
C ASP A 150 1.33 2.34 -9.62
N ARG A 151 0.49 1.85 -8.72
CA ARG A 151 -0.30 0.64 -8.95
C ARG A 151 -1.50 0.50 -8.02
N MET A 152 -2.32 -0.52 -8.32
CA MET A 152 -3.44 -0.93 -7.50
C MET A 152 -3.26 -2.39 -7.08
N TYR A 153 -3.64 -2.68 -5.85
CA TYR A 153 -3.66 -4.04 -5.31
C TYR A 153 -5.11 -4.50 -5.06
N PRO A 154 -5.50 -5.74 -5.50
CA PRO A 154 -4.71 -6.66 -6.29
C PRO A 154 -4.36 -6.09 -7.66
N SER A 155 -3.18 -6.44 -8.21
CA SER A 155 -2.72 -5.98 -9.52
C SER A 155 -3.15 -6.90 -10.67
N GLN A 156 -3.79 -8.02 -10.36
CA GLN A 156 -4.23 -9.04 -11.31
C GLN A 156 -5.61 -9.60 -10.93
N ASP A 157 -6.31 -10.18 -11.90
CA ASP A 157 -7.68 -10.68 -11.73
C ASP A 157 -7.74 -12.10 -11.20
N MET A 158 -6.72 -12.89 -11.49
CA MET A 158 -6.64 -14.31 -11.16
C MET A 158 -5.36 -14.67 -10.45
N ALA A 159 -5.43 -15.61 -9.53
CA ALA A 159 -4.28 -16.08 -8.77
C ALA A 159 -3.46 -17.13 -9.57
N ASN A 160 -2.94 -16.72 -10.72
CA ASN A 160 -2.04 -17.58 -11.52
C ASN A 160 -0.63 -17.69 -10.88
N SER A 161 -0.33 -16.77 -9.97
CA SER A 161 0.86 -16.72 -9.14
C SER A 161 0.51 -16.04 -7.81
N ILE A 162 1.50 -15.83 -6.96
CA ILE A 162 1.29 -15.21 -5.62
C ILE A 162 0.76 -13.77 -5.71
N GLY A 163 0.93 -13.11 -6.84
CA GLY A 163 0.56 -11.70 -7.02
C GLY A 163 1.53 -10.73 -6.32
N ASN A 164 1.12 -9.49 -6.23
CA ASN A 164 1.89 -8.42 -5.60
C ASN A 164 1.51 -8.27 -4.12
N LEU A 165 2.54 -8.04 -3.31
CA LEU A 165 2.44 -7.81 -1.87
C LEU A 165 2.25 -6.32 -1.61
N VAL A 166 1.32 -5.95 -0.75
CA VAL A 166 1.23 -4.62 -0.15
C VAL A 166 1.74 -4.67 1.28
N ALA A 167 2.57 -3.70 1.67
CA ALA A 167 3.01 -3.57 3.07
C ALA A 167 1.81 -3.22 3.96
N LEU A 168 1.74 -3.83 5.14
CA LEU A 168 0.71 -3.48 6.11
C LEU A 168 1.02 -2.15 6.79
N PRO A 169 0.00 -1.35 7.11
CA PRO A 169 0.13 -0.14 7.89
C PRO A 169 0.54 -0.42 9.34
N LEU A 170 0.81 0.63 10.09
CA LEU A 170 1.12 0.61 11.53
C LEU A 170 2.46 -0.04 11.87
N GLN A 171 3.44 0.01 10.96
CA GLN A 171 4.79 -0.45 11.27
C GLN A 171 5.43 0.49 12.31
N GLY A 172 5.79 -0.07 13.46
CA GLY A 172 6.11 0.70 14.66
C GLY A 172 7.30 1.65 14.53
N LEU A 173 8.33 1.32 13.76
CA LEU A 173 9.47 2.23 13.55
C LEU A 173 9.05 3.45 12.72
N ALA A 174 8.29 3.23 11.65
CA ALA A 174 7.79 4.31 10.79
C ALA A 174 6.76 5.18 11.51
N LEU A 175 5.95 4.61 12.40
CA LEU A 175 4.99 5.36 13.22
C LEU A 175 5.66 6.42 14.10
N LYS A 176 6.89 6.18 14.56
CA LYS A 176 7.64 7.18 15.35
C LYS A 176 7.90 8.48 14.59
N SER A 177 7.90 8.42 13.25
CA SER A 177 8.03 9.57 12.35
C SER A 177 6.70 10.00 11.74
N GLY A 178 5.56 9.49 12.23
CA GLY A 178 4.24 9.78 11.70
C GLY A 178 3.95 9.12 10.35
N ASN A 179 4.75 8.13 9.95
CA ASN A 179 4.60 7.36 8.71
C ASN A 179 3.98 5.99 8.99
N SER A 180 3.55 5.26 7.95
CA SER A 180 2.78 4.01 8.08
C SER A 180 1.54 4.18 8.96
N ALA A 181 0.98 5.36 8.98
CA ALA A 181 -0.14 5.79 9.82
C ALA A 181 -1.33 6.20 8.96
N PHE A 182 -2.53 5.87 9.42
CA PHE A 182 -3.74 6.43 8.84
C PHE A 182 -3.85 7.91 9.18
N ILE A 183 -4.30 8.70 8.22
CA ILE A 183 -4.29 10.16 8.26
C ILE A 183 -5.67 10.73 7.94
N ASP A 184 -5.95 11.89 8.52
CA ASP A 184 -7.13 12.70 8.25
C ASP A 184 -7.02 13.49 6.92
N ASP A 185 -8.03 14.31 6.64
CA ASP A 185 -8.07 15.14 5.43
C ASP A 185 -7.05 16.29 5.43
N ASN A 186 -6.48 16.61 6.60
CA ASN A 186 -5.43 17.59 6.76
C ASN A 186 -4.03 16.96 6.79
N TRP A 187 -3.91 15.70 6.43
CA TRP A 187 -2.66 14.93 6.43
C TRP A 187 -2.05 14.70 7.82
N ASN A 188 -2.82 14.86 8.89
CA ASN A 188 -2.39 14.52 10.24
C ASN A 188 -2.69 13.06 10.55
N ALA A 189 -1.76 12.38 11.21
CA ALA A 189 -2.04 11.04 11.72
C ALA A 189 -3.17 11.09 12.75
N TYR A 190 -4.12 10.16 12.68
CA TYR A 190 -5.13 10.03 13.72
C TYR A 190 -4.47 9.76 15.07
N PRO A 191 -4.92 10.40 16.16
CA PRO A 191 -4.35 10.19 17.50
C PRO A 191 -4.49 8.75 17.98
N ASP A 192 -5.60 8.12 17.68
CA ASP A 192 -5.83 6.69 17.87
C ASP A 192 -5.96 6.02 16.50
N GLN A 193 -5.01 5.16 16.20
CA GLN A 193 -4.93 4.44 14.92
C GLN A 193 -5.85 3.21 14.88
N TRP A 194 -6.53 2.88 15.97
CA TRP A 194 -7.42 1.73 16.09
C TRP A 194 -8.89 2.11 16.13
N ASP A 195 -9.19 3.41 16.31
CA ASP A 195 -10.55 3.95 16.37
C ASP A 195 -10.84 4.86 15.15
N ILE A 196 -10.82 4.26 13.93
CA ILE A 196 -11.01 4.97 12.66
C ILE A 196 -12.19 4.40 11.85
#